data_864c93272a07d8a4aca7c870983746ef
#
_entry.id   864c93272a07d8a4aca7c870983746ef
#
_cell.length_a   1.000
_cell.length_b   1.000
_cell.length_c   1.000
_cell.angle_alpha   90.00
_cell.angle_beta   90.00
_cell.angle_gamma   90.00
#
_symmetry.space_group_name_H-M   'P 1'
#
loop_
_entity.id
_entity.type
_entity.pdbx_description
1 polymer ?
#
loop_
_entity_poly.entity_id
_entity_poly.type
_entity_poly.pdbx_seq_one_letter_code
_entity_poly.pdbx_strand_id
1 'polypeptide(L)'
;MLTRRNFLLKAGLATPLLFGGYAFGVEPRRLLATQYRPAPRQWKGGPTLRIAVLADIHAINPWMTPAHIEQIAHTTNALNPDIVLLAGDYEAGMGRFGVGSFVPMSECARALSILRAPLGVHAVLGNHDIGWHDGDNVRRAFKAHGIHVMENAALRLEKDGRPFWLLGLGDGNYGLDDLPGTLAKVGDTAPVILLAHEPDIFVDVPDHVALTVCGHTHGGQVVLPGVGVIHVPSRYGNRFAYGHIVEGDRHLVVSGGLGMTGLPVRFGVPPEIVMITLGADVTPTV
;
A
#
# COMPACT_ATOMS: atom_id res chain seq x y z
N MET A 1 33.40 39.03 -9.11
CA MET A 1 34.07 37.79 -8.63
C MET A 1 33.24 37.15 -7.52
N LEU A 2 32.98 35.87 -7.59
CA LEU A 2 32.31 35.10 -6.52
C LEU A 2 33.34 34.88 -5.40
N THR A 3 33.18 35.54 -4.26
CA THR A 3 34.01 35.25 -3.08
C THR A 3 33.56 33.89 -2.47
N ARG A 4 34.49 33.18 -1.79
CA ARG A 4 34.17 31.94 -1.07
C ARG A 4 32.94 32.10 -0.13
N ARG A 5 32.87 33.24 0.55
CA ARG A 5 31.75 33.59 1.45
C ARG A 5 30.42 33.68 0.69
N ASN A 6 30.41 34.39 -0.45
CA ASN A 6 29.21 34.53 -1.28
C ASN A 6 28.77 33.20 -1.94
N PHE A 7 29.74 32.33 -2.27
CA PHE A 7 29.47 30.99 -2.76
C PHE A 7 28.80 30.13 -1.68
N LEU A 8 29.37 30.10 -0.46
CA LEU A 8 28.81 29.33 0.66
C LEU A 8 27.42 29.83 1.09
N LEU A 9 27.20 31.17 1.10
CA LEU A 9 25.90 31.74 1.38
C LEU A 9 24.85 31.37 0.30
N LYS A 10 25.21 31.45 -0.97
CA LYS A 10 24.34 31.06 -2.07
C LYS A 10 24.05 29.55 -2.08
N ALA A 11 25.06 28.72 -1.84
CA ALA A 11 24.89 27.29 -1.71
C ALA A 11 23.97 26.94 -0.52
N GLY A 12 24.18 27.57 0.64
CA GLY A 12 23.38 27.38 1.84
C GLY A 12 21.90 27.78 1.65
N LEU A 13 21.58 28.76 0.80
CA LEU A 13 20.23 29.15 0.45
C LEU A 13 19.64 28.30 -0.68
N ALA A 14 20.45 27.87 -1.65
CA ALA A 14 19.99 27.06 -2.77
C ALA A 14 19.66 25.62 -2.36
N THR A 15 20.39 25.06 -1.42
CA THR A 15 20.21 23.67 -0.99
C THR A 15 18.80 23.38 -0.45
N PRO A 16 18.24 24.13 0.52
CA PRO A 16 16.87 23.92 1.01
C PRO A 16 15.82 24.11 -0.08
N LEU A 17 16.01 25.07 -1.00
CA LEU A 17 15.10 25.30 -2.12
C LEU A 17 15.09 24.13 -3.11
N LEU A 18 16.25 23.56 -3.42
CA LEU A 18 16.37 22.39 -4.28
C LEU A 18 15.75 21.15 -3.63
N PHE A 19 16.02 20.92 -2.34
CA PHE A 19 15.43 19.82 -1.58
C PHE A 19 13.90 19.97 -1.48
N GLY A 20 13.42 21.16 -1.13
CA GLY A 20 11.99 21.44 -1.09
C GLY A 20 11.33 21.24 -2.46
N GLY A 21 11.91 21.85 -3.52
CA GLY A 21 11.39 21.68 -4.90
C GLY A 21 11.35 20.24 -5.35
N TYR A 22 12.37 19.43 -4.99
CA TYR A 22 12.39 18.00 -5.28
C TYR A 22 11.31 17.24 -4.50
N ALA A 23 11.21 17.46 -3.18
CA ALA A 23 10.28 16.75 -2.30
C ALA A 23 8.79 17.05 -2.59
N PHE A 24 8.48 18.28 -3.02
CA PHE A 24 7.11 18.71 -3.36
C PHE A 24 6.75 18.48 -4.82
N GLY A 25 7.71 18.61 -5.74
CA GLY A 25 7.43 18.68 -7.18
C GLY A 25 7.87 17.46 -7.99
N VAL A 26 8.93 16.78 -7.58
CA VAL A 26 9.53 15.69 -8.36
C VAL A 26 9.22 14.33 -7.76
N GLU A 27 9.64 14.08 -6.53
CA GLU A 27 9.51 12.75 -5.93
C GLU A 27 8.07 12.25 -5.83
N PRO A 28 7.06 13.07 -5.47
CA PRO A 28 5.66 12.62 -5.43
C PRO A 28 5.09 12.13 -6.78
N ARG A 29 5.77 12.44 -7.89
CA ARG A 29 5.37 12.02 -9.25
C ARG A 29 6.23 10.88 -9.80
N ARG A 30 7.22 10.44 -9.05
CA ARG A 30 8.19 9.42 -9.47
C ARG A 30 7.67 8.02 -9.12
N LEU A 31 6.68 7.54 -9.87
CA LEU A 31 6.12 6.21 -9.68
C LEU A 31 7.16 5.12 -9.95
N LEU A 32 7.34 4.21 -8.99
CA LEU A 32 8.20 3.03 -9.11
C LEU A 32 7.36 1.74 -9.13
N ALA A 33 7.94 0.67 -9.67
CA ALA A 33 7.45 -0.70 -9.50
C ALA A 33 8.47 -1.47 -8.65
N THR A 34 8.19 -1.60 -7.36
CA THR A 34 9.04 -2.31 -6.39
C THR A 34 8.71 -3.79 -6.42
N GLN A 35 9.72 -4.66 -6.43
CA GLN A 35 9.52 -6.10 -6.52
C GLN A 35 10.01 -6.81 -5.26
N TYR A 36 9.15 -7.69 -4.71
CA TYR A 36 9.50 -8.61 -3.63
C TYR A 36 9.24 -10.06 -4.04
N ARG A 37 10.08 -10.96 -3.56
CA ARG A 37 9.97 -12.42 -3.80
C ARG A 37 10.07 -13.16 -2.47
N PRO A 38 9.11 -13.01 -1.56
CA PRO A 38 9.10 -13.76 -0.33
C PRO A 38 8.96 -15.25 -0.61
N ALA A 39 9.61 -16.06 0.22
CA ALA A 39 9.57 -17.52 0.13
C ALA A 39 9.08 -18.14 1.45
N PRO A 40 7.85 -17.84 1.88
CA PRO A 40 7.32 -18.39 3.13
C PRO A 40 7.11 -19.89 3.00
N ARG A 41 7.51 -20.64 4.04
CA ARG A 41 7.36 -22.11 4.07
C ARG A 41 5.89 -22.52 3.97
N GLN A 42 4.98 -21.69 4.47
CA GLN A 42 3.54 -21.90 4.45
C GLN A 42 2.94 -21.83 3.04
N TRP A 43 3.67 -21.24 2.07
CA TRP A 43 3.27 -21.21 0.66
C TRP A 43 3.65 -22.48 -0.11
N LYS A 44 4.26 -23.47 0.57
CA LYS A 44 4.64 -24.73 -0.07
C LYS A 44 3.42 -25.44 -0.66
N GLY A 45 3.48 -25.72 -1.96
CA GLY A 45 2.34 -26.30 -2.70
C GLY A 45 1.34 -25.28 -3.24
N GLY A 46 1.45 -24.01 -2.88
CA GLY A 46 0.69 -22.92 -3.48
C GLY A 46 1.09 -22.65 -4.93
N PRO A 47 0.28 -21.87 -5.68
CA PRO A 47 0.59 -21.52 -7.07
C PRO A 47 1.76 -20.53 -7.16
N THR A 48 2.37 -20.42 -8.34
CA THR A 48 3.15 -19.23 -8.66
C THR A 48 2.18 -18.07 -8.84
N LEU A 49 2.25 -17.06 -7.97
CA LEU A 49 1.29 -15.98 -7.91
C LEU A 49 2.00 -14.61 -7.97
N ARG A 50 1.56 -13.79 -8.92
CA ARG A 50 1.99 -12.38 -9.08
C ARG A 50 0.92 -11.47 -8.52
N ILE A 51 1.24 -10.78 -7.44
CA ILE A 51 0.34 -9.88 -6.71
C ILE A 51 0.79 -8.45 -6.97
N ALA A 52 -0.12 -7.60 -7.47
CA ALA A 52 0.10 -6.16 -7.43
C ALA A 52 -0.58 -5.57 -6.20
N VAL A 53 0.14 -4.76 -5.44
CA VAL A 53 -0.40 -4.04 -4.27
C VAL A 53 -0.36 -2.55 -4.54
N LEU A 54 -1.51 -1.91 -4.36
CA LEU A 54 -1.68 -0.46 -4.36
C LEU A 54 -2.23 -0.05 -2.99
N ALA A 55 -1.57 0.90 -2.34
CA ALA A 55 -1.95 1.37 -1.01
C ALA A 55 -1.95 2.89 -0.95
N ASP A 56 -2.70 3.44 -0.01
CA ASP A 56 -2.58 4.84 0.40
C ASP A 56 -2.70 5.80 -0.81
N ILE A 57 -3.77 5.67 -1.56
CA ILE A 57 -3.99 6.48 -2.78
C ILE A 57 -4.21 7.94 -2.42
N HIS A 58 -4.99 8.21 -1.34
CA HIS A 58 -5.29 9.57 -0.89
C HIS A 58 -5.65 10.51 -2.03
N ALA A 59 -6.72 10.18 -2.75
CA ALA A 59 -7.17 10.92 -3.94
C ALA A 59 -7.45 12.39 -3.64
N ILE A 60 -6.64 13.29 -4.21
CA ILE A 60 -6.70 14.74 -3.98
C ILE A 60 -6.08 15.53 -5.15
N ASN A 61 -6.74 16.59 -5.58
CA ASN A 61 -6.15 17.51 -6.55
C ASN A 61 -5.16 18.47 -5.87
N PRO A 62 -4.05 18.85 -6.52
CA PRO A 62 -3.65 18.47 -7.88
C PRO A 62 -2.68 17.26 -7.93
N TRP A 63 -2.44 16.53 -6.83
CA TRP A 63 -1.38 15.52 -6.76
C TRP A 63 -1.84 14.13 -7.18
N MET A 64 -2.94 13.64 -6.61
CA MET A 64 -3.51 12.31 -6.92
C MET A 64 -4.89 12.49 -7.57
N THR A 65 -4.87 13.01 -8.80
CA THR A 65 -6.06 13.24 -9.61
C THR A 65 -6.63 11.93 -10.18
N PRO A 66 -7.90 11.86 -10.57
CA PRO A 66 -8.46 10.70 -11.26
C PRO A 66 -7.63 10.28 -12.47
N ALA A 67 -7.14 11.22 -13.27
CA ALA A 67 -6.28 10.93 -14.43
C ALA A 67 -4.95 10.30 -14.02
N HIS A 68 -4.36 10.71 -12.89
CA HIS A 68 -3.14 10.09 -12.38
C HIS A 68 -3.40 8.68 -11.86
N ILE A 69 -4.53 8.46 -11.17
CA ILE A 69 -4.96 7.12 -10.73
C ILE A 69 -5.18 6.19 -11.93
N GLU A 70 -5.78 6.68 -13.02
CA GLU A 70 -5.92 5.94 -14.27
C GLU A 70 -4.56 5.51 -14.85
N GLN A 71 -3.57 6.42 -14.86
CA GLN A 71 -2.19 6.09 -15.30
C GLN A 71 -1.56 5.01 -14.44
N ILE A 72 -1.74 5.08 -13.10
CA ILE A 72 -1.27 4.04 -12.17
C ILE A 72 -1.95 2.71 -12.48
N ALA A 73 -3.27 2.70 -12.70
CA ALA A 73 -4.01 1.50 -13.04
C ALA A 73 -3.54 0.86 -14.36
N HIS A 74 -3.30 1.66 -15.41
CA HIS A 74 -2.73 1.18 -16.66
C HIS A 74 -1.31 0.63 -16.48
N THR A 75 -0.47 1.30 -15.70
CA THR A 75 0.88 0.82 -15.37
C THR A 75 0.82 -0.50 -14.62
N THR A 76 -0.08 -0.63 -13.65
CA THR A 76 -0.31 -1.87 -12.89
C THR A 76 -0.73 -3.02 -13.81
N ASN A 77 -1.67 -2.77 -14.73
CA ASN A 77 -2.12 -3.78 -15.69
C ASN A 77 -0.97 -4.24 -16.62
N ALA A 78 -0.09 -3.32 -17.02
CA ALA A 78 1.08 -3.65 -17.87
C ALA A 78 2.09 -4.55 -17.14
N LEU A 79 2.08 -4.60 -15.82
CA LEU A 79 2.90 -5.53 -15.02
C LEU A 79 2.32 -6.96 -15.00
N ASN A 80 1.15 -7.20 -15.61
CA ASN A 80 0.47 -8.49 -15.70
C ASN A 80 0.35 -9.22 -14.35
N PRO A 81 -0.33 -8.64 -13.35
CA PRO A 81 -0.60 -9.32 -12.09
C PRO A 81 -1.66 -10.43 -12.27
N ASP A 82 -1.59 -11.47 -11.46
CA ASP A 82 -2.64 -12.47 -11.33
C ASP A 82 -3.78 -11.99 -10.46
N ILE A 83 -3.48 -11.14 -9.48
CA ILE A 83 -4.42 -10.54 -8.53
C ILE A 83 -3.95 -9.12 -8.17
N VAL A 84 -4.89 -8.22 -7.94
CA VAL A 84 -4.62 -6.87 -7.43
C VAL A 84 -5.21 -6.72 -6.03
N LEU A 85 -4.38 -6.27 -5.09
CA LEU A 85 -4.76 -5.97 -3.71
C LEU A 85 -4.69 -4.46 -3.48
N LEU A 86 -5.79 -3.88 -3.02
CA LEU A 86 -5.91 -2.47 -2.64
C LEU A 86 -5.91 -2.39 -1.11
N ALA A 87 -4.84 -1.85 -0.53
CA ALA A 87 -4.58 -1.96 0.90
C ALA A 87 -5.07 -0.75 1.71
N GLY A 88 -6.14 -0.07 1.26
CA GLY A 88 -6.81 0.99 2.03
C GLY A 88 -6.33 2.41 1.72
N ASP A 89 -6.98 3.38 2.38
CA ASP A 89 -6.73 4.82 2.31
C ASP A 89 -6.87 5.40 0.90
N TYR A 90 -8.10 5.35 0.37
CA TYR A 90 -8.45 5.93 -0.93
C TYR A 90 -8.79 7.41 -0.81
N GLU A 91 -9.44 7.82 0.27
CA GLU A 91 -9.78 9.21 0.56
C GLU A 91 -8.60 9.97 1.18
N ALA A 92 -8.44 11.24 0.83
CA ALA A 92 -7.36 12.08 1.34
C ALA A 92 -7.81 12.92 2.53
N GLY A 93 -7.04 12.86 3.63
CA GLY A 93 -7.26 13.70 4.80
C GLY A 93 -6.82 15.16 4.64
N MET A 94 -5.89 15.46 3.72
CA MET A 94 -5.28 16.80 3.58
C MET A 94 -6.27 17.92 3.23
N GLY A 95 -7.36 17.62 2.54
CA GLY A 95 -8.38 18.61 2.16
C GLY A 95 -9.00 19.35 3.35
N ARG A 96 -9.03 18.73 4.55
CA ARG A 96 -9.50 19.38 5.79
C ARG A 96 -8.61 20.50 6.27
N PHE A 97 -7.34 20.48 5.92
CA PHE A 97 -6.38 21.51 6.27
C PHE A 97 -6.24 22.56 5.18
N GLY A 98 -7.17 22.58 4.19
CA GLY A 98 -7.12 23.49 3.06
C GLY A 98 -5.99 23.21 2.06
N VAL A 99 -5.42 22.00 2.09
CA VAL A 99 -4.35 21.56 1.19
C VAL A 99 -4.96 20.70 0.07
N GLY A 100 -5.02 21.28 -1.13
CA GLY A 100 -5.64 20.63 -2.28
C GLY A 100 -7.18 20.73 -2.29
N SER A 101 -7.81 20.07 -3.25
CA SER A 101 -9.26 19.95 -3.34
C SER A 101 -9.70 18.49 -3.42
N PHE A 102 -10.85 18.21 -2.81
CA PHE A 102 -11.42 16.88 -2.71
C PHE A 102 -11.66 16.24 -4.11
N VAL A 103 -11.37 14.97 -4.21
CA VAL A 103 -11.74 14.11 -5.35
C VAL A 103 -12.91 13.23 -4.90
N PRO A 104 -14.08 13.28 -5.56
CA PRO A 104 -15.20 12.42 -5.23
C PRO A 104 -14.80 10.93 -5.29
N MET A 105 -15.23 10.13 -4.31
CA MET A 105 -14.90 8.71 -4.25
C MET A 105 -15.38 7.94 -5.48
N SER A 106 -16.49 8.37 -6.09
CA SER A 106 -16.99 7.83 -7.37
C SER A 106 -15.99 8.00 -8.52
N GLU A 107 -15.27 9.12 -8.58
CA GLU A 107 -14.24 9.36 -9.59
C GLU A 107 -12.98 8.54 -9.33
N CYS A 108 -12.57 8.43 -8.06
CA CYS A 108 -11.47 7.55 -7.65
C CYS A 108 -11.78 6.09 -8.00
N ALA A 109 -12.96 5.59 -7.62
CA ALA A 109 -13.40 4.22 -7.92
C ALA A 109 -13.51 3.96 -9.43
N ARG A 110 -14.02 4.93 -10.21
CA ARG A 110 -14.05 4.84 -11.68
C ARG A 110 -12.62 4.71 -12.25
N ALA A 111 -11.69 5.50 -11.77
CA ALA A 111 -10.29 5.41 -12.21
C ALA A 111 -9.66 4.06 -11.85
N LEU A 112 -9.90 3.56 -10.63
CA LEU A 112 -9.42 2.24 -10.18
C LEU A 112 -10.11 1.07 -10.89
N SER A 113 -11.33 1.26 -11.42
CA SER A 113 -12.05 0.20 -12.15
C SER A 113 -11.38 -0.19 -13.48
N ILE A 114 -10.33 0.52 -13.90
CA ILE A 114 -9.47 0.16 -15.03
C ILE A 114 -8.59 -1.06 -14.69
N LEU A 115 -8.29 -1.29 -13.41
CA LEU A 115 -7.49 -2.43 -12.96
C LEU A 115 -8.08 -3.77 -13.45
N ARG A 116 -7.20 -4.66 -13.90
CA ARG A 116 -7.56 -5.99 -14.40
C ARG A 116 -6.57 -7.03 -13.88
N ALA A 117 -7.12 -8.10 -13.34
CA ALA A 117 -6.34 -9.29 -12.99
C ALA A 117 -7.24 -10.53 -13.09
N PRO A 118 -6.73 -11.70 -13.51
CA PRO A 118 -7.51 -12.94 -13.64
C PRO A 118 -8.23 -13.36 -12.35
N LEU A 119 -7.61 -13.15 -11.19
CA LEU A 119 -8.16 -13.48 -9.88
C LEU A 119 -8.89 -12.29 -9.21
N GLY A 120 -9.08 -11.20 -9.94
CA GLY A 120 -9.85 -10.04 -9.50
C GLY A 120 -9.03 -8.95 -8.82
N VAL A 121 -9.78 -7.92 -8.40
CA VAL A 121 -9.31 -6.76 -7.63
C VAL A 121 -10.02 -6.78 -6.29
N HIS A 122 -9.27 -6.87 -5.21
CA HIS A 122 -9.77 -6.98 -3.85
C HIS A 122 -9.23 -5.85 -2.99
N ALA A 123 -10.07 -5.28 -2.14
CA ALA A 123 -9.78 -4.10 -1.36
C ALA A 123 -10.09 -4.31 0.12
N VAL A 124 -9.30 -3.71 0.99
CA VAL A 124 -9.68 -3.40 2.37
C VAL A 124 -9.82 -1.90 2.52
N LEU A 125 -10.47 -1.44 3.57
CA LEU A 125 -10.55 -0.02 3.91
C LEU A 125 -9.41 0.36 4.87
N GLY A 126 -9.00 1.63 4.81
CA GLY A 126 -8.05 2.18 5.76
C GLY A 126 -8.68 3.25 6.66
N ASN A 127 -7.89 3.74 7.58
CA ASN A 127 -8.37 4.64 8.63
C ASN A 127 -8.88 5.99 8.07
N HIS A 128 -8.36 6.46 6.96
CA HIS A 128 -8.90 7.66 6.30
C HIS A 128 -10.24 7.41 5.63
N ASP A 129 -10.50 6.20 5.15
CA ASP A 129 -11.78 5.82 4.56
C ASP A 129 -12.89 5.74 5.64
N ILE A 130 -12.56 5.12 6.80
CA ILE A 130 -13.49 4.94 7.92
C ILE A 130 -13.73 6.25 8.67
N GLY A 131 -12.66 6.96 9.05
CA GLY A 131 -12.74 8.13 9.93
C GLY A 131 -13.46 9.34 9.36
N TRP A 132 -13.75 9.35 8.06
CA TRP A 132 -14.35 10.50 7.41
C TRP A 132 -15.82 10.33 7.07
N HIS A 133 -16.25 9.13 6.70
CA HIS A 133 -17.61 8.83 6.23
C HIS A 133 -18.05 7.40 6.58
N ASP A 134 -17.53 6.82 7.65
CA ASP A 134 -17.80 5.44 8.09
C ASP A 134 -17.52 4.37 7.00
N GLY A 135 -16.67 4.70 6.02
CA GLY A 135 -16.34 3.84 4.89
C GLY A 135 -17.45 3.63 3.85
N ASP A 136 -18.66 4.10 4.11
CA ASP A 136 -19.82 3.83 3.25
C ASP A 136 -19.68 4.43 1.85
N ASN A 137 -19.02 5.58 1.73
CA ASN A 137 -18.75 6.19 0.43
C ASN A 137 -17.86 5.28 -0.41
N VAL A 138 -16.81 4.72 0.18
CA VAL A 138 -15.89 3.80 -0.50
C VAL A 138 -16.59 2.51 -0.87
N ARG A 139 -17.33 1.89 0.07
CA ARG A 139 -18.07 0.63 -0.17
C ARG A 139 -19.06 0.78 -1.33
N ARG A 140 -19.85 1.87 -1.34
CA ARG A 140 -20.83 2.14 -2.43
C ARG A 140 -20.13 2.38 -3.76
N ALA A 141 -19.08 3.20 -3.79
CA ALA A 141 -18.37 3.52 -5.01
C ALA A 141 -17.66 2.28 -5.58
N PHE A 142 -17.01 1.48 -4.75
CA PHE A 142 -16.32 0.27 -5.18
C PHE A 142 -17.31 -0.80 -5.67
N LYS A 143 -18.41 -1.00 -4.96
CA LYS A 143 -19.48 -1.92 -5.39
C LYS A 143 -20.04 -1.53 -6.76
N ALA A 144 -20.25 -0.24 -7.02
CA ALA A 144 -20.74 0.27 -8.31
C ALA A 144 -19.77 -0.01 -9.47
N HIS A 145 -18.50 -0.20 -9.18
CA HIS A 145 -17.44 -0.42 -10.16
C HIS A 145 -16.84 -1.84 -10.12
N GLY A 146 -17.46 -2.78 -9.39
CA GLY A 146 -17.06 -4.19 -9.36
C GLY A 146 -15.76 -4.47 -8.59
N ILE A 147 -15.32 -3.55 -7.72
CA ILE A 147 -14.19 -3.76 -6.80
C ILE A 147 -14.72 -4.41 -5.52
N HIS A 148 -14.18 -5.56 -5.16
CA HIS A 148 -14.63 -6.34 -4.00
C HIS A 148 -13.97 -5.85 -2.71
N VAL A 149 -14.76 -5.23 -1.83
CA VAL A 149 -14.31 -4.82 -0.49
C VAL A 149 -14.43 -5.99 0.47
N MET A 150 -13.33 -6.29 1.14
CA MET A 150 -13.18 -7.38 2.11
C MET A 150 -13.01 -6.79 3.51
N GLU A 151 -13.98 -7.00 4.37
CA GLU A 151 -13.91 -6.58 5.79
C GLU A 151 -14.21 -7.80 6.66
N ASN A 152 -13.20 -8.28 7.36
CA ASN A 152 -13.25 -9.52 8.13
C ASN A 152 -13.79 -10.69 7.29
N ALA A 153 -13.33 -10.79 6.06
CA ALA A 153 -13.81 -11.73 5.06
C ALA A 153 -12.71 -12.70 4.62
N ALA A 154 -13.11 -13.89 4.21
CA ALA A 154 -12.24 -14.92 3.65
C ALA A 154 -12.76 -15.34 2.28
N LEU A 155 -11.86 -15.39 1.31
CA LEU A 155 -12.16 -15.80 -0.06
C LEU A 155 -11.20 -16.93 -0.46
N ARG A 156 -11.76 -18.06 -0.88
CA ARG A 156 -10.99 -19.17 -1.44
C ARG A 156 -10.79 -18.95 -2.93
N LEU A 157 -9.56 -18.85 -3.35
CA LEU A 157 -9.15 -18.65 -4.74
C LEU A 157 -8.36 -19.87 -5.21
N GLU A 158 -8.25 -19.99 -6.53
CA GLU A 158 -7.49 -21.06 -7.16
C GLU A 158 -6.75 -20.55 -8.39
N LYS A 159 -5.51 -20.98 -8.56
CA LYS A 159 -4.73 -20.77 -9.79
C LYS A 159 -3.98 -22.05 -10.15
N ASP A 160 -4.09 -22.48 -11.41
CA ASP A 160 -3.43 -23.67 -11.94
C ASP A 160 -3.74 -24.95 -11.11
N GLY A 161 -5.01 -25.08 -10.65
CA GLY A 161 -5.46 -26.19 -9.82
C GLY A 161 -4.96 -26.19 -8.38
N ARG A 162 -4.32 -25.10 -7.93
CA ARG A 162 -3.78 -24.94 -6.57
C ARG A 162 -4.55 -23.89 -5.81
N PRO A 163 -5.27 -24.28 -4.74
CA PRO A 163 -6.05 -23.35 -3.94
C PRO A 163 -5.18 -22.54 -2.98
N PHE A 164 -5.68 -21.35 -2.62
CA PHE A 164 -5.18 -20.53 -1.52
C PHE A 164 -6.30 -19.65 -0.97
N TRP A 165 -6.11 -19.11 0.23
CA TRP A 165 -7.05 -18.19 0.85
C TRP A 165 -6.52 -16.76 0.81
N LEU A 166 -7.41 -15.84 0.44
CA LEU A 166 -7.22 -14.41 0.64
C LEU A 166 -8.15 -13.97 1.78
N LEU A 167 -7.57 -13.43 2.84
CA LEU A 167 -8.29 -12.81 3.94
C LEU A 167 -8.18 -11.30 3.84
N GLY A 168 -9.26 -10.58 4.15
CA GLY A 168 -9.26 -9.13 4.29
C GLY A 168 -9.79 -8.73 5.65
N LEU A 169 -9.08 -7.88 6.38
CA LEU A 169 -9.49 -7.38 7.69
C LEU A 169 -10.22 -6.03 7.59
N GLY A 170 -11.04 -5.76 8.58
CA GLY A 170 -11.49 -4.41 8.90
C GLY A 170 -10.36 -3.55 9.42
N ASP A 171 -10.60 -2.25 9.54
CA ASP A 171 -9.61 -1.27 10.01
C ASP A 171 -9.28 -1.45 11.49
N GLY A 172 -7.99 -1.59 11.81
CA GLY A 172 -7.51 -1.83 13.17
C GLY A 172 -7.47 -0.56 14.02
N ASN A 173 -7.28 0.62 13.44
CA ASN A 173 -7.26 1.88 14.17
C ASN A 173 -8.63 2.24 14.76
N TYR A 174 -9.70 1.79 14.11
CA TYR A 174 -11.08 1.95 14.60
C TYR A 174 -11.61 0.70 15.32
N GLY A 175 -10.77 -0.34 15.52
CA GLY A 175 -11.16 -1.57 16.22
C GLY A 175 -12.21 -2.37 15.47
N LEU A 176 -12.21 -2.31 14.15
CA LEU A 176 -13.13 -3.03 13.28
C LEU A 176 -12.54 -4.36 12.76
N ASP A 177 -11.28 -4.64 13.07
CA ASP A 177 -10.58 -5.86 12.72
C ASP A 177 -10.99 -7.02 13.63
N ASP A 178 -11.29 -8.17 13.01
CA ASP A 178 -11.57 -9.44 13.70
C ASP A 178 -10.68 -10.54 13.10
N LEU A 179 -9.38 -10.52 13.47
CA LEU A 179 -8.42 -11.51 12.98
C LEU A 179 -8.82 -12.94 13.37
N PRO A 180 -9.19 -13.26 14.65
CA PRO A 180 -9.59 -14.61 15.01
C PRO A 180 -10.83 -15.11 14.25
N GLY A 181 -11.87 -14.28 14.15
CA GLY A 181 -13.11 -14.65 13.42
C GLY A 181 -12.88 -14.76 11.92
N THR A 182 -11.94 -14.00 11.36
CA THR A 182 -11.58 -14.09 9.94
C THR A 182 -10.79 -15.36 9.64
N LEU A 183 -9.81 -15.70 10.47
CA LEU A 183 -9.05 -16.95 10.38
C LEU A 183 -9.94 -18.19 10.53
N ALA A 184 -10.95 -18.14 11.40
CA ALA A 184 -11.89 -19.24 11.59
C ALA A 184 -12.74 -19.56 10.33
N LYS A 185 -12.77 -18.69 9.32
CA LYS A 185 -13.46 -18.91 8.03
C LYS A 185 -12.62 -19.74 7.05
N VAL A 186 -11.35 -20.00 7.34
CA VAL A 186 -10.48 -20.85 6.52
C VAL A 186 -10.89 -22.31 6.72
N GLY A 187 -11.40 -22.92 5.66
CA GLY A 187 -12.04 -24.26 5.74
C GLY A 187 -11.11 -25.44 5.43
N ASP A 188 -9.87 -25.21 5.00
CA ASP A 188 -8.90 -26.25 4.64
C ASP A 188 -7.45 -25.80 4.95
N THR A 189 -6.46 -26.60 4.57
CA THR A 189 -5.03 -26.34 4.82
C THR A 189 -4.33 -25.59 3.69
N ALA A 190 -5.08 -25.00 2.75
CA ALA A 190 -4.49 -24.22 1.68
C ALA A 190 -3.77 -22.96 2.24
N PRO A 191 -2.69 -22.50 1.58
CA PRO A 191 -1.95 -21.33 2.03
C PRO A 191 -2.80 -20.08 2.18
N VAL A 192 -2.47 -19.21 3.12
CA VAL A 192 -3.23 -18.01 3.47
C VAL A 192 -2.43 -16.75 3.20
N ILE A 193 -3.04 -15.80 2.50
CA ILE A 193 -2.60 -14.41 2.36
C ILE A 193 -3.56 -13.54 3.18
N LEU A 194 -3.03 -12.68 4.03
CA LEU A 194 -3.77 -11.70 4.81
C LEU A 194 -3.53 -10.30 4.24
N LEU A 195 -4.62 -9.61 3.87
CA LEU A 195 -4.62 -8.20 3.50
C LEU A 195 -5.22 -7.40 4.65
N ALA A 196 -4.46 -6.44 5.16
CA ALA A 196 -4.89 -5.49 6.18
C ALA A 196 -4.36 -4.10 5.82
N HIS A 197 -4.96 -3.05 6.37
CA HIS A 197 -4.43 -1.71 6.15
C HIS A 197 -3.22 -1.46 7.04
N GLU A 198 -3.37 -1.61 8.36
CA GLU A 198 -2.32 -1.34 9.34
C GLU A 198 -1.37 -2.54 9.53
N PRO A 199 -0.06 -2.31 9.47
CA PRO A 199 0.93 -3.37 9.70
C PRO A 199 1.05 -3.78 11.17
N ASP A 200 0.51 -3.00 12.11
CA ASP A 200 0.57 -3.27 13.55
C ASP A 200 -0.10 -4.60 13.93
N ILE A 201 -1.07 -5.06 13.12
CA ILE A 201 -1.72 -6.37 13.28
C ILE A 201 -0.72 -7.55 13.18
N PHE A 202 0.44 -7.35 12.55
CA PHE A 202 1.38 -8.42 12.28
C PHE A 202 1.91 -9.11 13.54
N VAL A 203 1.90 -8.44 14.69
CA VAL A 203 2.31 -9.06 15.97
C VAL A 203 1.37 -10.20 16.38
N ASP A 204 0.09 -10.11 16.00
CA ASP A 204 -0.97 -11.06 16.35
C ASP A 204 -1.21 -12.11 15.25
N VAL A 205 -0.61 -11.93 14.05
CA VAL A 205 -0.76 -12.85 12.93
C VAL A 205 -0.05 -14.18 13.25
N PRO A 206 -0.77 -15.32 13.19
CA PRO A 206 -0.17 -16.62 13.52
C PRO A 206 0.77 -17.14 12.42
N ASP A 207 1.67 -18.04 12.81
CA ASP A 207 2.73 -18.57 11.94
C ASP A 207 2.23 -19.34 10.70
N HIS A 208 0.97 -19.76 10.67
CA HIS A 208 0.41 -20.46 9.50
C HIS A 208 -0.03 -19.55 8.38
N VAL A 209 -0.08 -18.22 8.58
CA VAL A 209 -0.31 -17.25 7.52
C VAL A 209 0.98 -17.07 6.71
N ALA A 210 0.87 -17.32 5.40
CA ALA A 210 2.05 -17.33 4.53
C ALA A 210 2.57 -15.91 4.24
N LEU A 211 1.67 -14.95 4.05
CA LEU A 211 2.03 -13.58 3.73
C LEU A 211 1.00 -12.62 4.31
N THR A 212 1.46 -11.56 4.97
CA THR A 212 0.66 -10.39 5.32
C THR A 212 1.04 -9.23 4.39
N VAL A 213 0.07 -8.46 3.92
CA VAL A 213 0.25 -7.31 3.03
C VAL A 213 -0.45 -6.11 3.64
N CYS A 214 0.28 -4.99 3.76
CA CYS A 214 -0.22 -3.76 4.39
C CYS A 214 0.22 -2.49 3.66
N GLY A 215 -0.42 -1.36 4.00
CA GLY A 215 -0.08 0.01 3.65
C GLY A 215 0.14 0.87 4.88
N HIS A 216 -0.59 2.00 4.97
CA HIS A 216 -0.76 2.89 6.13
C HIS A 216 0.45 3.75 6.49
N THR A 217 1.64 3.19 6.53
CA THR A 217 2.84 3.85 7.07
C THR A 217 3.49 4.83 6.12
N HIS A 218 3.18 4.77 4.82
CA HIS A 218 3.83 5.51 3.74
C HIS A 218 5.36 5.35 3.70
N GLY A 219 5.92 4.32 4.37
CA GLY A 219 7.36 4.21 4.61
C GLY A 219 7.95 5.39 5.38
N GLY A 220 7.08 6.11 6.14
CA GLY A 220 7.39 7.37 6.82
C GLY A 220 7.35 8.59 5.92
N GLN A 221 7.03 8.46 4.62
CA GLN A 221 6.84 9.53 3.62
C GLN A 221 8.05 10.45 3.42
N VAL A 222 8.79 10.77 4.50
CA VAL A 222 10.01 11.59 4.50
C VAL A 222 11.11 10.85 5.27
N VAL A 223 12.13 10.41 4.53
CA VAL A 223 13.32 9.73 5.07
C VAL A 223 14.54 10.56 4.75
N LEU A 224 15.17 11.13 5.77
CA LEU A 224 16.33 12.01 5.60
C LEU A 224 17.65 11.22 5.65
N PRO A 225 18.60 11.50 4.75
CA PRO A 225 19.92 10.88 4.79
C PRO A 225 20.60 11.13 6.15
N GLY A 226 21.09 10.06 6.79
CA GLY A 226 21.76 10.11 8.08
C GLY A 226 20.86 10.27 9.31
N VAL A 227 19.58 10.60 9.12
CA VAL A 227 18.57 10.70 10.20
C VAL A 227 17.62 9.51 10.16
N GLY A 228 17.25 9.06 8.96
CA GLY A 228 16.27 8.00 8.76
C GLY A 228 14.84 8.51 8.65
N VAL A 229 13.89 7.65 8.99
CA VAL A 229 12.44 7.95 9.02
C VAL A 229 12.14 8.92 10.14
N ILE A 230 11.38 9.99 9.84
CA ILE A 230 11.05 11.03 10.84
C ILE A 230 9.84 10.61 11.68
N HIS A 231 8.82 10.04 11.04
CA HIS A 231 7.57 9.65 11.70
C HIS A 231 6.93 8.46 10.97
N VAL A 232 6.41 7.52 11.75
CA VAL A 232 5.60 6.39 11.26
C VAL A 232 4.36 6.30 12.14
N PRO A 233 3.16 6.22 11.57
CA PRO A 233 1.92 6.03 12.33
C PRO A 233 1.79 4.55 12.76
N SER A 234 2.63 4.10 13.67
CA SER A 234 2.66 2.74 14.21
C SER A 234 3.02 2.76 15.68
N ARG A 235 2.37 1.90 16.47
CA ARG A 235 2.69 1.68 17.90
C ARG A 235 4.07 1.04 18.09
N TYR A 236 4.61 0.44 17.04
CA TYR A 236 5.90 -0.26 17.04
C TYR A 236 7.02 0.56 16.39
N GLY A 237 6.79 1.86 16.16
CA GLY A 237 7.76 2.76 15.53
C GLY A 237 8.17 2.26 14.14
N ASN A 238 9.48 2.21 13.89
CA ASN A 238 9.99 1.85 12.57
C ASN A 238 10.02 0.34 12.29
N ARG A 239 9.57 -0.52 13.24
CA ARG A 239 9.64 -1.99 13.11
C ARG A 239 8.93 -2.50 11.86
N PHE A 240 7.77 -1.92 11.54
CA PHE A 240 6.92 -2.29 10.42
C PHE A 240 6.72 -1.13 9.43
N ALA A 241 7.75 -0.28 9.28
CA ALA A 241 7.59 0.95 8.53
C ALA A 241 7.48 0.72 7.01
N TYR A 242 8.23 -0.22 6.43
CA TYR A 242 8.35 -0.32 4.98
C TYR A 242 9.03 -1.61 4.53
N GLY A 243 8.61 -2.12 3.39
CA GLY A 243 9.31 -3.16 2.67
C GLY A 243 8.95 -4.59 3.09
N HIS A 244 9.81 -5.54 2.79
CA HIS A 244 9.63 -6.94 3.14
C HIS A 244 10.31 -7.24 4.49
N ILE A 245 9.51 -7.62 5.46
CA ILE A 245 9.91 -7.89 6.84
C ILE A 245 9.66 -9.36 7.13
N VAL A 246 10.61 -10.00 7.81
CA VAL A 246 10.52 -11.40 8.21
C VAL A 246 10.77 -11.52 9.71
N GLU A 247 9.83 -12.12 10.43
CA GLU A 247 9.94 -12.41 11.85
C GLU A 247 9.61 -13.89 12.11
N GLY A 248 10.63 -14.66 12.45
CA GLY A 248 10.52 -16.11 12.44
C GLY A 248 10.25 -16.64 11.02
N ASP A 249 9.15 -17.36 10.85
CA ASP A 249 8.69 -17.86 9.54
C ASP A 249 7.54 -16.99 8.96
N ARG A 250 7.20 -15.87 9.59
CA ARG A 250 6.13 -14.95 9.14
C ARG A 250 6.68 -13.89 8.22
N HIS A 251 5.99 -13.64 7.12
CA HIS A 251 6.36 -12.63 6.12
C HIS A 251 5.33 -11.51 6.07
N LEU A 252 5.80 -10.27 6.13
CA LEU A 252 5.02 -9.06 5.97
C LEU A 252 5.60 -8.22 4.83
N VAL A 253 4.75 -7.70 3.96
CA VAL A 253 5.13 -6.66 2.98
C VAL A 253 4.31 -5.41 3.26
N VAL A 254 5.01 -4.30 3.53
CA VAL A 254 4.43 -2.99 3.77
C VAL A 254 4.77 -2.06 2.62
N SER A 255 3.74 -1.56 1.95
CA SER A 255 3.88 -0.61 0.85
C SER A 255 4.20 0.80 1.37
N GLY A 256 5.06 1.52 0.63
CA GLY A 256 5.28 2.95 0.84
C GLY A 256 4.15 3.84 0.32
N GLY A 257 3.11 3.24 -0.27
CA GLY A 257 1.92 3.94 -0.75
C GLY A 257 2.13 4.76 -2.04
N LEU A 258 1.04 5.25 -2.58
CA LEU A 258 0.98 6.02 -3.83
C LEU A 258 0.78 7.52 -3.59
N GLY A 259 -0.13 7.87 -2.69
CA GLY A 259 -0.49 9.24 -2.36
C GLY A 259 0.36 9.84 -1.24
N MET A 260 -0.20 10.84 -0.58
CA MET A 260 0.46 11.55 0.53
C MET A 260 -0.56 11.88 1.61
N THR A 261 -0.12 11.90 2.85
CA THR A 261 -0.91 12.32 4.01
C THR A 261 -0.24 13.48 4.76
N GLY A 262 -1.02 14.30 5.46
CA GLY A 262 -0.52 15.45 6.22
C GLY A 262 0.00 16.58 5.32
N LEU A 263 1.15 16.43 4.72
CA LEU A 263 1.77 17.39 3.80
C LEU A 263 1.98 16.77 2.41
N PRO A 264 1.86 17.57 1.32
CA PRO A 264 2.05 17.06 -0.04
C PRO A 264 3.54 16.93 -0.40
N VAL A 265 4.28 16.14 0.36
CA VAL A 265 5.73 15.98 0.23
C VAL A 265 6.12 14.51 0.35
N ARG A 266 7.04 14.06 -0.51
CA ARG A 266 7.77 12.79 -0.36
C ARG A 266 9.26 13.03 -0.50
N PHE A 267 10.04 12.35 0.33
CA PHE A 267 11.48 12.37 0.22
C PHE A 267 12.09 11.05 0.70
N GLY A 268 12.83 10.37 -0.19
CA GLY A 268 13.45 9.08 0.10
C GLY A 268 12.48 7.88 0.03
N VAL A 269 11.18 8.12 -0.18
CA VAL A 269 10.14 7.08 -0.37
C VAL A 269 9.22 7.52 -1.51
N PRO A 270 9.61 7.30 -2.77
CA PRO A 270 8.77 7.63 -3.92
C PRO A 270 7.49 6.77 -3.94
N PRO A 271 6.41 7.24 -4.60
CA PRO A 271 5.21 6.44 -4.83
C PRO A 271 5.54 5.11 -5.52
N GLU A 272 4.89 4.03 -5.10
CA GLU A 272 5.19 2.72 -5.66
C GLU A 272 3.96 1.84 -5.91
N ILE A 273 4.05 1.03 -6.96
CA ILE A 273 3.27 -0.18 -7.15
C ILE A 273 4.15 -1.32 -6.62
N VAL A 274 3.68 -2.05 -5.61
CA VAL A 274 4.43 -3.21 -5.11
C VAL A 274 4.02 -4.45 -5.89
N MET A 275 5.00 -5.15 -6.47
CA MET A 275 4.82 -6.44 -7.13
C MET A 275 5.41 -7.55 -6.26
N ILE A 276 4.58 -8.46 -5.78
CA ILE A 276 5.00 -9.63 -5.01
C ILE A 276 4.89 -10.86 -5.89
N THR A 277 5.92 -11.70 -5.89
CA THR A 277 5.87 -13.00 -6.54
C THR A 277 6.06 -14.09 -5.49
N LEU A 278 5.04 -14.96 -5.34
CA LEU A 278 5.08 -16.15 -4.48
C LEU A 278 5.24 -17.41 -5.33
N GLY A 279 5.82 -18.46 -4.77
CA GLY A 279 5.87 -19.80 -5.36
C GLY A 279 6.72 -19.93 -6.64
N ALA A 280 7.44 -18.89 -7.07
CA ALA A 280 8.49 -19.06 -8.05
C ALA A 280 9.65 -19.85 -7.42
N ASP A 281 10.31 -20.73 -8.18
CA ASP A 281 11.58 -21.30 -7.76
C ASP A 281 12.57 -20.16 -7.53
N VAL A 282 12.62 -19.70 -6.27
CA VAL A 282 13.50 -18.60 -5.88
C VAL A 282 14.88 -19.19 -5.72
N THR A 283 15.68 -19.15 -6.77
CA THR A 283 17.13 -19.19 -6.60
C THR A 283 17.48 -17.92 -5.83
N PRO A 284 18.06 -18.01 -4.61
CA PRO A 284 18.44 -16.83 -3.84
C PRO A 284 19.39 -16.02 -4.72
N THR A 285 19.00 -14.79 -5.04
CA THR A 285 19.98 -13.81 -5.54
C THR A 285 20.86 -13.46 -4.36
N VAL A 286 22.11 -13.95 -4.39
CA VAL A 286 23.20 -13.62 -3.47
C VAL A 286 23.54 -12.15 -3.55
#